data_01d08130bfeb1f9e5aac3af1704d3201
#
_entry.id   01d08130bfeb1f9e5aac3af1704d3201
#
_cell.length_a   1.000
_cell.length_b   1.000
_cell.length_c   1.000
_cell.angle_alpha   90.00
_cell.angle_beta   90.00
_cell.angle_gamma   90.00
#
_symmetry.space_group_name_H-M   'P 1'
#
loop_
_entity.id
_entity.type
_entity.pdbx_description
1 polymer ?
#
loop_
_entity_poly.entity_id
_entity_poly.type
_entity_poly.pdbx_seq_one_letter_code
_entity_poly.pdbx_strand_id
1 'polypeptide(L)'
;MKKHFLFGALAVAAVAIVACTGQAEQKPQGLVIEKQGVFSSGGRVTEAIPGEYDPTQNWLDRERKGTTTHVDHANTFYQIPAGGNGNPIVFLHGYGQTRTGWQSTPDGREGWSDIFLKKGYSVFFVDQPRRGAAGATEEIVNDPGDVANGKFKVGEQAWYTHFRIGRVAPERYEGSQFPEGDEALEEFFCQMTPNTGNYDEPLFGKALSAVLKDVQTMTGKKSIYVTHSQGGRVGWATDTDNMAAIIAVEPGFAPEVGSDTYKKFVAAKIPMLFLFGDYIENGPEDIQSTGFWKMVLQQCRDFAKQYNADGGDATVIYLPEKQIHGNSHFMFQEKNNDVIADLVGEWLKKHNL
;
A
#
# COMPACT_ATOMS: atom_id res chain seq x y z
N MET A 1 -70.98 -40.99 66.92
CA MET A 1 -70.95 -39.77 66.07
C MET A 1 -69.54 -39.16 66.10
N LYS A 2 -68.77 -39.35 65.13
CA LYS A 2 -67.44 -38.77 65.01
C LYS A 2 -67.35 -37.96 63.70
N LYS A 3 -67.14 -36.67 63.83
CA LYS A 3 -67.01 -35.73 62.68
C LYS A 3 -65.55 -35.79 62.27
N HIS A 4 -65.23 -36.10 61.00
CA HIS A 4 -63.91 -35.96 60.42
C HIS A 4 -63.83 -34.63 59.71
N PHE A 5 -62.89 -33.78 60.10
CA PHE A 5 -62.44 -32.57 59.36
C PHE A 5 -61.43 -32.97 58.35
N LEU A 6 -61.66 -32.65 57.09
CA LEU A 6 -60.66 -32.75 56.00
C LEU A 6 -60.00 -31.39 55.85
N PHE A 7 -58.68 -31.33 56.09
CA PHE A 7 -57.85 -30.18 55.73
C PHE A 7 -57.40 -30.34 54.28
N GLY A 8 -57.87 -29.44 53.43
CA GLY A 8 -57.35 -29.33 52.07
C GLY A 8 -56.08 -28.46 52.05
N ALA A 9 -54.94 -29.04 51.62
CA ALA A 9 -53.73 -28.32 51.39
C ALA A 9 -53.75 -27.66 50.00
N LEU A 10 -53.70 -26.33 49.97
CA LEU A 10 -53.53 -25.55 48.73
C LEU A 10 -52.05 -25.55 48.38
N ALA A 11 -51.65 -26.23 47.30
CA ALA A 11 -50.31 -26.13 46.73
C ALA A 11 -50.25 -24.91 45.81
N VAL A 12 -49.53 -23.89 46.20
CA VAL A 12 -49.18 -22.73 45.36
C VAL A 12 -47.98 -23.11 44.47
N ALA A 13 -48.25 -23.33 43.19
CA ALA A 13 -47.18 -23.52 42.20
C ALA A 13 -46.61 -22.15 41.81
N ALA A 14 -45.39 -21.87 42.26
CA ALA A 14 -44.64 -20.72 41.79
C ALA A 14 -44.08 -21.01 40.39
N VAL A 15 -44.60 -20.36 39.38
CA VAL A 15 -44.05 -20.37 38.00
C VAL A 15 -42.88 -19.40 37.98
N ALA A 16 -41.68 -19.92 37.94
CA ALA A 16 -40.48 -19.13 37.68
C ALA A 16 -40.43 -18.76 36.19
N ILE A 17 -40.73 -17.52 35.85
CA ILE A 17 -40.49 -16.96 34.52
C ILE A 17 -38.96 -16.73 34.40
N VAL A 18 -38.26 -17.64 33.72
CA VAL A 18 -36.88 -17.41 33.27
C VAL A 18 -36.99 -16.42 32.11
N ALA A 19 -36.73 -15.15 32.37
CA ALA A 19 -36.50 -14.14 31.34
C ALA A 19 -35.16 -14.47 30.65
N CYS A 20 -35.24 -15.19 29.54
CA CYS A 20 -34.12 -15.22 28.59
C CYS A 20 -33.93 -13.81 28.02
N THR A 21 -33.09 -13.02 28.65
CA THR A 21 -32.53 -11.83 27.99
C THR A 21 -31.59 -12.32 26.90
N GLY A 22 -32.17 -12.54 25.72
CA GLY A 22 -31.36 -12.71 24.51
C GLY A 22 -30.49 -11.48 24.37
N GLN A 23 -29.19 -11.63 24.58
CA GLN A 23 -28.22 -10.67 24.06
C GLN A 23 -28.48 -10.64 22.54
N ALA A 24 -29.05 -9.54 22.06
CA ALA A 24 -29.09 -9.29 20.63
C ALA A 24 -27.63 -9.37 20.14
N GLU A 25 -27.34 -10.34 19.29
CA GLU A 25 -26.09 -10.37 18.53
C GLU A 25 -25.97 -8.99 17.91
N GLN A 26 -25.03 -8.19 18.41
CA GLN A 26 -24.67 -6.95 17.73
C GLN A 26 -24.15 -7.36 16.37
N LYS A 27 -24.95 -7.11 15.32
CA LYS A 27 -24.45 -7.23 13.95
C LYS A 27 -23.14 -6.45 13.88
N PRO A 28 -22.10 -7.02 13.26
CA PRO A 28 -20.83 -6.31 13.12
C PRO A 28 -21.13 -4.92 12.54
N GLN A 29 -20.71 -3.90 13.25
CA GLN A 29 -20.93 -2.52 12.83
C GLN A 29 -20.14 -2.33 11.53
N GLY A 30 -20.83 -2.12 10.41
CA GLY A 30 -20.19 -1.89 9.12
C GLY A 30 -19.26 -0.67 9.17
N LEU A 31 -18.25 -0.67 8.34
CA LEU A 31 -17.37 0.49 8.16
C LEU A 31 -18.17 1.65 7.55
N VAL A 32 -18.21 2.80 8.24
CA VAL A 32 -18.89 4.01 7.74
C VAL A 32 -17.86 4.92 7.11
N ILE A 33 -17.97 5.12 5.79
CA ILE A 33 -17.15 6.06 5.03
C ILE A 33 -17.88 7.40 4.99
N GLU A 34 -17.27 8.44 5.57
CA GLU A 34 -17.78 9.81 5.55
C GLU A 34 -17.58 10.46 4.18
N LYS A 35 -16.41 10.23 3.57
CA LYS A 35 -16.06 10.80 2.28
C LYS A 35 -15.18 9.85 1.47
N GLN A 36 -15.42 9.75 0.17
CA GLN A 36 -14.55 9.06 -0.77
C GLN A 36 -14.56 9.73 -2.13
N GLY A 37 -13.53 9.49 -2.93
CA GLY A 37 -13.45 10.05 -4.28
C GLY A 37 -12.12 9.77 -4.96
N VAL A 38 -11.92 10.45 -6.08
CA VAL A 38 -10.70 10.38 -6.89
C VAL A 38 -10.26 11.80 -7.23
N PHE A 39 -8.95 12.05 -7.22
CA PHE A 39 -8.36 13.29 -7.72
C PHE A 39 -7.03 13.02 -8.42
N SER A 40 -6.55 13.99 -9.19
CA SER A 40 -5.24 13.95 -9.84
C SER A 40 -4.37 15.08 -9.32
N SER A 41 -3.06 14.81 -9.16
CA SER A 41 -2.09 15.77 -8.63
C SER A 41 -0.84 15.84 -9.50
N GLY A 42 -0.24 17.03 -9.57
CA GLY A 42 0.97 17.26 -10.35
C GLY A 42 0.73 17.15 -11.86
N GLY A 43 1.76 16.70 -12.58
CA GLY A 43 1.70 16.60 -14.03
C GLY A 43 1.88 17.93 -14.73
N ARG A 44 1.63 17.92 -16.04
CA ARG A 44 1.75 19.09 -16.91
C ARG A 44 0.75 19.01 -18.07
N VAL A 45 0.50 20.15 -18.67
CA VAL A 45 -0.23 20.23 -19.95
C VAL A 45 0.80 20.35 -21.07
N THR A 46 0.62 19.59 -22.11
CA THR A 46 1.48 19.61 -23.29
C THR A 46 0.66 19.81 -24.55
N GLU A 47 1.23 20.48 -25.52
CA GLU A 47 0.65 20.55 -26.88
C GLU A 47 0.99 19.24 -27.60
N ALA A 48 -0.03 18.41 -27.82
CA ALA A 48 0.14 17.17 -28.59
C ALA A 48 0.46 17.49 -30.07
N ILE A 49 -0.23 18.49 -30.65
CA ILE A 49 0.02 18.98 -32.00
C ILE A 49 -0.05 20.51 -32.00
N PRO A 50 1.07 21.22 -32.19
CA PRO A 50 1.13 22.67 -32.13
C PRO A 50 0.24 23.34 -33.22
N GLY A 51 -0.32 24.50 -32.91
CA GLY A 51 -1.11 25.32 -33.79
C GLY A 51 -2.40 25.86 -33.18
N GLU A 52 -3.26 26.44 -34.00
CA GLU A 52 -4.56 26.91 -33.56
C GLU A 52 -5.60 25.80 -33.72
N TYR A 53 -6.42 25.58 -32.68
CA TYR A 53 -7.48 24.57 -32.69
C TYR A 53 -8.67 25.04 -33.53
N ASP A 54 -9.07 24.27 -34.53
CA ASP A 54 -10.26 24.48 -35.32
C ASP A 54 -11.36 23.47 -34.94
N PRO A 55 -12.45 23.91 -34.28
CA PRO A 55 -13.53 23.02 -33.85
C PRO A 55 -14.34 22.43 -35.00
N THR A 56 -14.17 22.95 -36.23
CA THR A 56 -14.87 22.44 -37.43
C THR A 56 -14.16 21.28 -38.11
N GLN A 57 -12.92 20.97 -37.70
CA GLN A 57 -12.19 19.82 -38.23
C GLN A 57 -12.89 18.50 -37.86
N ASN A 58 -12.69 17.50 -38.71
CA ASN A 58 -13.19 16.16 -38.43
C ASN A 58 -12.67 15.65 -37.06
N TRP A 59 -13.59 15.36 -36.14
CA TRP A 59 -13.26 14.92 -34.76
C TRP A 59 -12.53 13.57 -34.75
N LEU A 60 -12.59 12.78 -35.82
CA LEU A 60 -11.82 11.52 -35.95
C LEU A 60 -10.40 11.76 -36.46
N ASP A 61 -10.06 12.96 -36.91
CA ASP A 61 -8.70 13.29 -37.31
C ASP A 61 -7.82 13.38 -36.06
N ARG A 62 -6.81 12.51 -35.96
CA ARG A 62 -5.86 12.46 -34.85
C ARG A 62 -4.75 13.50 -34.95
N GLU A 63 -4.60 14.14 -36.11
CA GLU A 63 -3.57 15.15 -36.35
C GLU A 63 -4.10 16.59 -36.23
N ARG A 64 -5.15 16.79 -35.44
CA ARG A 64 -5.73 18.12 -35.24
C ARG A 64 -4.75 19.05 -34.50
N LYS A 65 -4.51 20.21 -35.07
CA LYS A 65 -3.66 21.26 -34.51
C LYS A 65 -4.32 21.92 -33.28
N GLY A 66 -3.49 22.47 -32.38
CA GLY A 66 -3.95 23.17 -31.18
C GLY A 66 -4.55 22.26 -30.12
N THR A 67 -4.32 20.95 -30.20
CA THR A 67 -4.75 19.98 -29.18
C THR A 67 -3.78 19.93 -28.03
N THR A 68 -4.30 19.84 -26.80
CA THR A 68 -3.50 19.71 -25.58
C THR A 68 -3.82 18.42 -24.85
N THR A 69 -2.87 17.94 -24.05
CA THR A 69 -3.03 16.72 -23.25
C THR A 69 -2.51 16.97 -21.84
N HIS A 70 -3.22 16.45 -20.81
CA HIS A 70 -2.71 16.41 -19.43
C HIS A 70 -1.97 15.09 -19.24
N VAL A 71 -0.69 15.18 -18.88
CA VAL A 71 0.23 14.03 -18.77
C VAL A 71 1.02 14.07 -17.46
N ASP A 72 1.60 12.92 -17.11
CA ASP A 72 2.56 12.79 -16.01
C ASP A 72 2.02 13.19 -14.63
N HIS A 73 0.70 13.17 -14.44
CA HIS A 73 0.05 13.35 -13.14
C HIS A 73 -0.02 12.02 -12.37
N ALA A 74 -0.15 12.09 -11.05
CA ALA A 74 -0.56 10.97 -10.22
C ALA A 74 -2.10 10.93 -10.11
N ASN A 75 -2.69 9.74 -9.99
CA ASN A 75 -4.12 9.55 -9.75
C ASN A 75 -4.33 8.93 -8.36
N THR A 76 -5.19 9.53 -7.53
CA THR A 76 -5.39 9.10 -6.15
C THR A 76 -6.85 8.78 -5.89
N PHE A 77 -7.15 7.56 -5.47
CA PHE A 77 -8.43 7.18 -4.86
C PHE A 77 -8.31 7.30 -3.34
N TYR A 78 -9.34 7.79 -2.66
CA TYR A 78 -9.31 7.95 -1.21
C TYR A 78 -10.62 7.58 -0.52
N GLN A 79 -10.50 7.22 0.76
CA GLN A 79 -11.61 7.00 1.68
C GLN A 79 -11.27 7.60 3.05
N ILE A 80 -12.23 8.31 3.63
CA ILE A 80 -12.15 8.93 4.96
C ILE A 80 -13.22 8.27 5.82
N PRO A 81 -12.86 7.56 6.91
CA PRO A 81 -13.83 6.93 7.79
C PRO A 81 -14.50 7.98 8.70
N ALA A 82 -15.78 7.76 9.02
CA ALA A 82 -16.47 8.59 9.98
C ALA A 82 -15.80 8.52 11.36
N GLY A 83 -15.53 9.69 11.94
CA GLY A 83 -14.87 9.80 13.25
C GLY A 83 -13.39 9.47 13.28
N GLY A 84 -12.75 9.28 12.13
CA GLY A 84 -11.31 9.08 12.00
C GLY A 84 -10.54 10.33 12.44
N ASN A 85 -9.46 10.16 13.20
CA ASN A 85 -8.67 11.27 13.73
C ASN A 85 -7.15 11.12 13.58
N GLY A 86 -6.68 10.01 13.01
CA GLY A 86 -5.26 9.78 12.71
C GLY A 86 -4.72 10.67 11.58
N ASN A 87 -3.39 10.66 11.39
CA ASN A 87 -2.78 11.21 10.21
C ASN A 87 -3.21 10.40 8.97
N PRO A 88 -3.48 11.03 7.81
CA PRO A 88 -3.84 10.28 6.62
C PRO A 88 -2.68 9.39 6.16
N ILE A 89 -3.00 8.18 5.70
CA ILE A 89 -2.02 7.26 5.12
C ILE A 89 -2.10 7.34 3.59
N VAL A 90 -0.98 7.64 2.95
CA VAL A 90 -0.82 7.65 1.50
C VAL A 90 -0.02 6.44 1.08
N PHE A 91 -0.61 5.55 0.28
CA PHE A 91 -0.02 4.30 -0.18
C PHE A 91 0.48 4.42 -1.61
N LEU A 92 1.75 4.06 -1.83
CA LEU A 92 2.39 4.03 -3.14
C LEU A 92 2.90 2.63 -3.47
N HIS A 93 2.45 2.09 -4.59
CA HIS A 93 2.83 0.77 -5.11
C HIS A 93 4.25 0.72 -5.71
N GLY A 94 4.75 -0.49 -5.98
CA GLY A 94 6.03 -0.76 -6.60
C GLY A 94 5.98 -0.91 -8.14
N TYR A 95 7.06 -1.48 -8.69
CA TYR A 95 7.18 -1.79 -10.11
C TYR A 95 6.14 -2.80 -10.55
N GLY A 96 5.58 -2.58 -11.74
CA GLY A 96 4.60 -3.50 -12.32
C GLY A 96 3.28 -3.59 -11.57
N GLN A 97 2.97 -2.67 -10.68
CA GLN A 97 1.76 -2.68 -9.85
C GLN A 97 0.94 -1.41 -10.02
N THR A 98 -0.22 -1.41 -9.39
CA THR A 98 -1.10 -0.26 -9.20
C THR A 98 -1.57 -0.20 -7.75
N ARG A 99 -2.38 0.79 -7.42
CA ARG A 99 -3.02 0.93 -6.11
C ARG A 99 -3.83 -0.29 -5.65
N THR A 100 -4.29 -1.14 -6.58
CA THR A 100 -5.15 -2.30 -6.28
C THR A 100 -4.50 -3.28 -5.33
N GLY A 101 -3.18 -3.42 -5.37
CA GLY A 101 -2.43 -4.29 -4.46
C GLY A 101 -2.56 -3.95 -2.97
N TRP A 102 -2.99 -2.73 -2.64
CA TRP A 102 -3.27 -2.30 -1.26
C TRP A 102 -4.72 -2.51 -0.84
N GLN A 103 -5.64 -2.65 -1.80
CA GLN A 103 -7.08 -2.62 -1.54
C GLN A 103 -7.66 -3.97 -1.17
N SER A 104 -7.14 -5.05 -1.74
CA SER A 104 -7.52 -6.43 -1.40
C SER A 104 -6.35 -7.38 -1.56
N THR A 105 -6.47 -8.57 -0.99
CA THR A 105 -5.52 -9.66 -1.20
C THR A 105 -5.91 -10.50 -2.42
N PRO A 106 -4.99 -11.26 -3.03
CA PRO A 106 -5.29 -12.09 -4.19
C PRO A 106 -6.35 -13.18 -3.94
N ASP A 107 -6.54 -13.57 -2.69
CA ASP A 107 -7.56 -14.53 -2.26
C ASP A 107 -8.86 -13.86 -1.76
N GLY A 108 -9.05 -12.57 -2.04
CA GLY A 108 -10.28 -11.83 -1.77
C GLY A 108 -10.51 -11.41 -0.32
N ARG A 109 -9.50 -11.55 0.56
CA ARG A 109 -9.56 -11.02 1.92
C ARG A 109 -9.34 -9.50 1.93
N GLU A 110 -9.56 -8.89 3.10
CA GLU A 110 -9.32 -7.47 3.34
C GLU A 110 -7.84 -7.12 3.11
N GLY A 111 -7.62 -6.10 2.30
CA GLY A 111 -6.31 -5.48 2.15
C GLY A 111 -6.00 -4.46 3.25
N TRP A 112 -4.85 -3.84 3.19
CA TRP A 112 -4.48 -2.77 4.12
C TRP A 112 -5.43 -1.58 4.06
N SER A 113 -6.16 -1.40 2.96
CA SER A 113 -7.26 -0.45 2.83
C SER A 113 -8.26 -0.59 3.99
N ASP A 114 -8.91 -1.75 4.07
CA ASP A 114 -9.94 -1.99 5.07
C ASP A 114 -9.40 -2.03 6.48
N ILE A 115 -8.21 -2.63 6.65
CA ILE A 115 -7.56 -2.76 7.95
C ILE A 115 -7.25 -1.39 8.56
N PHE A 116 -6.66 -0.46 7.79
CA PHE A 116 -6.34 0.88 8.30
C PHE A 116 -7.55 1.78 8.43
N LEU A 117 -8.57 1.65 7.57
CA LEU A 117 -9.85 2.32 7.76
C LEU A 117 -10.52 1.91 9.07
N LYS A 118 -10.53 0.62 9.41
CA LYS A 118 -11.07 0.10 10.69
C LYS A 118 -10.27 0.59 11.90
N LYS A 119 -8.98 0.89 11.72
CA LYS A 119 -8.14 1.52 12.74
C LYS A 119 -8.36 3.04 12.84
N GLY A 120 -9.25 3.63 12.02
CA GLY A 120 -9.62 5.04 12.03
C GLY A 120 -8.72 5.95 11.20
N TYR A 121 -7.86 5.42 10.35
CA TYR A 121 -7.05 6.21 9.43
C TYR A 121 -7.79 6.51 8.14
N SER A 122 -7.67 7.74 7.65
CA SER A 122 -8.02 8.06 6.26
C SER A 122 -6.96 7.47 5.33
N VAL A 123 -7.39 6.85 4.23
CA VAL A 123 -6.50 6.14 3.30
C VAL A 123 -6.56 6.73 1.90
N PHE A 124 -5.40 6.87 1.28
CA PHE A 124 -5.20 7.45 -0.05
C PHE A 124 -4.31 6.51 -0.86
N PHE A 125 -4.82 5.97 -1.95
CA PHE A 125 -4.14 5.00 -2.80
C PHE A 125 -3.75 5.64 -4.11
N VAL A 126 -2.47 5.68 -4.38
CA VAL A 126 -1.90 6.42 -5.51
C VAL A 126 -1.47 5.47 -6.61
N ASP A 127 -1.97 5.71 -7.82
CA ASP A 127 -1.30 5.28 -9.03
C ASP A 127 -0.27 6.35 -9.41
N GLN A 128 1.02 5.98 -9.39
CA GLN A 128 2.10 6.89 -9.75
C GLN A 128 2.03 7.27 -11.24
N PRO A 129 2.62 8.38 -11.68
CA PRO A 129 2.62 8.76 -13.08
C PRO A 129 2.99 7.60 -14.01
N ARG A 130 2.35 7.54 -15.18
CA ARG A 130 2.58 6.52 -16.21
C ARG A 130 2.24 5.10 -15.76
N ARG A 131 1.33 4.96 -14.78
CA ARG A 131 0.88 3.66 -14.27
C ARG A 131 -0.60 3.67 -13.93
N GLY A 132 -1.29 2.55 -14.17
CA GLY A 132 -2.70 2.39 -13.81
C GLY A 132 -3.60 3.51 -14.35
N ALA A 133 -4.41 4.12 -13.49
CA ALA A 133 -5.28 5.24 -13.85
C ALA A 133 -4.54 6.56 -14.13
N ALA A 134 -3.24 6.65 -13.82
CA ALA A 134 -2.35 7.76 -14.12
C ALA A 134 -1.49 7.51 -15.36
N GLY A 135 -1.99 6.69 -16.30
CA GLY A 135 -1.23 6.20 -17.44
C GLY A 135 -0.93 7.19 -18.57
N ALA A 136 -1.36 8.46 -18.47
CA ALA A 136 -1.15 9.43 -19.55
C ALA A 136 0.30 9.94 -19.60
N THR A 137 0.93 9.81 -20.78
CA THR A 137 2.25 10.35 -21.10
C THR A 137 2.36 10.65 -22.61
N GLU A 138 3.26 11.53 -23.00
CA GLU A 138 3.62 11.76 -24.40
C GLU A 138 4.95 11.11 -24.79
N GLU A 139 5.63 10.46 -23.85
CA GLU A 139 6.92 9.84 -24.11
C GLU A 139 6.78 8.51 -24.86
N ILE A 140 7.78 8.22 -25.71
CA ILE A 140 7.93 6.91 -26.32
C ILE A 140 8.32 5.91 -25.24
N VAL A 141 7.57 4.81 -25.15
CA VAL A 141 7.79 3.77 -24.16
C VAL A 141 8.84 2.78 -24.66
N ASN A 142 9.99 2.74 -23.98
CA ASN A 142 11.10 1.84 -24.30
C ASN A 142 11.44 0.87 -23.15
N ASP A 143 10.66 0.91 -22.08
CA ASP A 143 10.84 0.08 -20.88
C ASP A 143 10.45 -1.39 -21.16
N PRO A 144 11.04 -2.39 -20.47
CA PRO A 144 10.59 -3.78 -20.51
C PRO A 144 9.11 -4.00 -20.21
N GLY A 145 8.49 -3.12 -19.45
CA GLY A 145 7.04 -3.09 -19.21
C GLY A 145 6.26 -2.28 -20.24
N ASP A 146 6.78 -2.12 -21.42
CA ASP A 146 6.31 -1.24 -22.46
C ASP A 146 4.98 -1.70 -23.07
N VAL A 147 3.93 -0.89 -22.90
CA VAL A 147 2.60 -1.12 -23.43
C VAL A 147 2.56 -0.95 -24.96
N ALA A 148 3.40 -0.07 -25.52
CA ALA A 148 3.39 0.18 -26.98
C ALA A 148 3.73 -1.08 -27.79
N ASN A 149 4.46 -2.01 -27.18
CA ASN A 149 4.74 -3.33 -27.75
C ASN A 149 3.73 -4.40 -27.34
N GLY A 150 2.75 -4.08 -26.50
CA GLY A 150 1.74 -5.01 -26.01
C GLY A 150 2.31 -6.17 -25.18
N LYS A 151 3.51 -6.02 -24.58
CA LYS A 151 4.19 -7.08 -23.85
C LYS A 151 4.76 -6.58 -22.54
N PHE A 152 4.39 -7.25 -21.46
CA PHE A 152 5.07 -7.15 -20.19
C PHE A 152 6.27 -8.11 -20.20
N LYS A 153 7.48 -7.58 -20.34
CA LYS A 153 8.68 -8.40 -20.62
C LYS A 153 9.24 -9.15 -19.41
N VAL A 154 8.87 -8.77 -18.19
CA VAL A 154 9.41 -9.42 -16.99
C VAL A 154 8.86 -10.85 -16.83
N GLY A 155 7.57 -11.06 -17.10
CA GLY A 155 6.91 -12.37 -16.98
C GLY A 155 6.64 -12.79 -15.54
N GLU A 156 5.62 -13.60 -15.38
CA GLU A 156 5.12 -14.12 -14.10
C GLU A 156 6.16 -14.92 -13.34
N GLN A 157 6.95 -15.74 -14.07
CA GLN A 157 7.96 -16.60 -13.49
C GLN A 157 9.06 -15.82 -12.78
N ALA A 158 9.50 -14.73 -13.40
CA ALA A 158 10.48 -13.83 -12.80
C ALA A 158 9.91 -13.13 -11.56
N TRP A 159 8.66 -12.67 -11.62
CA TRP A 159 7.98 -12.09 -10.46
C TRP A 159 7.88 -13.06 -9.30
N TYR A 160 7.45 -14.30 -9.57
CA TYR A 160 7.30 -15.35 -8.58
C TYR A 160 8.63 -15.63 -7.85
N THR A 161 9.69 -15.86 -8.61
CA THR A 161 11.00 -16.23 -8.08
C THR A 161 11.70 -15.04 -7.40
N HIS A 162 11.75 -13.89 -8.08
CA HIS A 162 12.52 -12.74 -7.59
C HIS A 162 11.89 -12.07 -6.37
N PHE A 163 10.57 -12.21 -6.21
CA PHE A 163 9.86 -11.67 -5.06
C PHE A 163 9.58 -12.69 -3.96
N ARG A 164 10.26 -13.85 -4.01
CA ARG A 164 10.36 -14.83 -2.93
C ARG A 164 9.04 -15.50 -2.54
N ILE A 165 8.11 -15.68 -3.50
CA ILE A 165 6.90 -16.48 -3.28
C ILE A 165 7.27 -17.97 -3.27
N GLY A 166 8.14 -18.37 -4.17
CA GLY A 166 8.67 -19.71 -4.31
C GLY A 166 9.77 -19.76 -5.36
N ARG A 167 10.31 -20.95 -5.63
CA ARG A 167 11.37 -21.13 -6.62
C ARG A 167 10.82 -21.14 -8.05
N VAL A 168 9.74 -21.86 -8.27
CA VAL A 168 9.04 -21.99 -9.56
C VAL A 168 7.55 -22.14 -9.26
N ALA A 169 6.70 -21.34 -9.91
CA ALA A 169 5.25 -21.46 -9.74
C ALA A 169 4.74 -22.85 -10.17
N PRO A 170 3.77 -23.44 -9.47
CA PRO A 170 3.05 -22.89 -8.32
C PRO A 170 3.66 -23.25 -6.94
N GLU A 171 4.86 -23.85 -6.89
CA GLU A 171 5.50 -24.33 -5.66
C GLU A 171 5.96 -23.17 -4.78
N ARG A 172 5.33 -23.01 -3.61
CA ARG A 172 5.69 -21.98 -2.63
C ARG A 172 6.83 -22.45 -1.75
N TYR A 173 7.59 -21.52 -1.18
CA TYR A 173 8.55 -21.85 -0.13
C TYR A 173 7.84 -22.41 1.11
N GLU A 174 8.54 -23.29 1.86
CA GLU A 174 8.02 -23.86 3.10
C GLU A 174 7.64 -22.74 4.09
N GLY A 175 6.45 -22.87 4.69
CA GLY A 175 5.91 -21.89 5.64
C GLY A 175 5.38 -20.59 5.00
N SER A 176 5.32 -20.51 3.67
CA SER A 176 4.86 -19.31 2.95
C SER A 176 3.51 -18.79 3.43
N GLN A 177 3.44 -17.49 3.64
CA GLN A 177 2.21 -16.78 3.92
C GLN A 177 1.47 -16.33 2.65
N PHE A 178 2.05 -16.52 1.47
CA PHE A 178 1.35 -16.23 0.22
C PHE A 178 0.07 -17.09 0.13
N PRO A 179 -1.08 -16.52 -0.32
CA PRO A 179 -2.34 -17.24 -0.40
C PRO A 179 -2.23 -18.55 -1.20
N GLU A 180 -2.98 -19.56 -0.77
CA GLU A 180 -3.00 -20.88 -1.41
C GLU A 180 -3.96 -20.91 -2.61
N GLY A 181 -3.80 -21.92 -3.47
CA GLY A 181 -4.64 -22.13 -4.64
C GLY A 181 -4.12 -21.43 -5.90
N ASP A 182 -4.53 -21.96 -7.05
CA ASP A 182 -4.15 -21.43 -8.37
C ASP A 182 -4.89 -20.11 -8.66
N GLU A 183 -6.14 -19.98 -8.21
CA GLU A 183 -6.95 -18.78 -8.39
C GLU A 183 -6.30 -17.55 -7.74
N ALA A 184 -5.78 -17.69 -6.52
CA ALA A 184 -5.06 -16.61 -5.86
C ALA A 184 -3.76 -16.22 -6.59
N LEU A 185 -3.10 -17.20 -7.21
CA LEU A 185 -1.90 -16.94 -7.99
C LEU A 185 -2.24 -16.25 -9.32
N GLU A 186 -3.30 -16.65 -9.99
CA GLU A 186 -3.81 -16.00 -11.20
C GLU A 186 -4.23 -14.55 -10.91
N GLU A 187 -5.00 -14.30 -9.85
CA GLU A 187 -5.38 -12.95 -9.42
C GLU A 187 -4.16 -12.09 -9.09
N PHE A 188 -3.13 -12.66 -8.47
CA PHE A 188 -1.88 -11.94 -8.22
C PHE A 188 -1.17 -11.56 -9.52
N PHE A 189 -1.09 -12.46 -10.50
CA PHE A 189 -0.48 -12.15 -11.80
C PHE A 189 -1.30 -11.14 -12.61
N CYS A 190 -2.63 -11.17 -12.48
CA CYS A 190 -3.51 -10.16 -13.10
C CYS A 190 -3.28 -8.72 -12.57
N GLN A 191 -2.63 -8.56 -11.41
CA GLN A 191 -2.22 -7.26 -10.89
C GLN A 191 -0.99 -6.68 -11.59
N MET A 192 -0.30 -7.46 -12.41
CA MET A 192 0.87 -6.98 -13.17
C MET A 192 0.44 -5.93 -14.19
N THR A 193 0.97 -4.72 -14.03
CA THR A 193 0.60 -3.58 -14.87
C THR A 193 1.84 -2.99 -15.55
N PRO A 194 1.88 -2.91 -16.87
CA PRO A 194 2.99 -2.31 -17.59
C PRO A 194 3.05 -0.80 -17.42
N ASN A 195 4.24 -0.22 -17.63
CA ASN A 195 4.38 1.22 -17.72
C ASN A 195 3.80 1.74 -19.04
N THR A 196 3.23 2.94 -19.02
CA THR A 196 2.82 3.68 -20.22
C THR A 196 3.84 4.73 -20.64
N GLY A 197 4.97 4.83 -19.93
CA GLY A 197 6.10 5.70 -20.21
C GLY A 197 7.33 5.29 -19.40
N ASN A 198 8.48 5.89 -19.71
CA ASN A 198 9.72 5.60 -19.01
C ASN A 198 9.64 6.00 -17.53
N TYR A 199 10.38 5.28 -16.68
CA TYR A 199 10.53 5.63 -15.29
C TYR A 199 11.38 6.88 -15.12
N ASP A 200 10.83 7.88 -14.45
CA ASP A 200 11.48 9.16 -14.16
C ASP A 200 11.28 9.50 -12.68
N GLU A 201 12.26 9.15 -11.85
CA GLU A 201 12.18 9.29 -10.41
C GLU A 201 11.96 10.73 -9.93
N PRO A 202 12.67 11.76 -10.45
CA PRO A 202 12.41 13.15 -10.09
C PRO A 202 11.01 13.63 -10.46
N LEU A 203 10.52 13.28 -11.64
CA LEU A 203 9.17 13.62 -12.11
C LEU A 203 8.11 12.98 -11.21
N PHE A 204 8.28 11.71 -10.89
CA PHE A 204 7.35 10.98 -10.03
C PHE A 204 7.36 11.54 -8.60
N GLY A 205 8.54 11.81 -8.04
CA GLY A 205 8.69 12.46 -6.74
C GLY A 205 7.98 13.82 -6.66
N LYS A 206 8.06 14.63 -7.72
CA LYS A 206 7.34 15.91 -7.83
C LYS A 206 5.82 15.73 -7.86
N ALA A 207 5.31 14.74 -8.60
CA ALA A 207 3.87 14.45 -8.63
C ALA A 207 3.38 13.96 -7.25
N LEU A 208 4.15 13.12 -6.57
CA LEU A 208 3.84 12.64 -5.23
C LEU A 208 3.93 13.75 -4.17
N SER A 209 4.85 14.70 -4.30
CA SER A 209 4.88 15.91 -3.45
C SER A 209 3.57 16.69 -3.57
N ALA A 210 3.03 16.81 -4.79
CA ALA A 210 1.73 17.43 -5.01
C ALA A 210 0.59 16.62 -4.37
N VAL A 211 0.60 15.29 -4.47
CA VAL A 211 -0.37 14.43 -3.76
C VAL A 211 -0.35 14.69 -2.26
N LEU A 212 0.83 14.66 -1.61
CA LEU A 212 0.92 14.87 -0.16
C LEU A 212 0.41 16.27 0.25
N LYS A 213 0.66 17.28 -0.57
CA LYS A 213 0.13 18.64 -0.38
C LYS A 213 -1.39 18.69 -0.48
N ASP A 214 -1.97 18.04 -1.49
CA ASP A 214 -3.42 18.01 -1.68
C ASP A 214 -4.12 17.24 -0.55
N VAL A 215 -3.53 16.11 -0.09
CA VAL A 215 -3.99 15.36 1.08
C VAL A 215 -3.96 16.22 2.34
N GLN A 216 -2.88 16.97 2.57
CA GLN A 216 -2.80 17.89 3.71
C GLN A 216 -3.85 19.02 3.60
N THR A 217 -4.07 19.55 2.41
CA THR A 217 -5.13 20.55 2.19
C THR A 217 -6.51 20.00 2.51
N MET A 218 -6.76 18.74 2.14
CA MET A 218 -8.05 18.06 2.36
C MET A 218 -8.29 17.69 3.82
N THR A 219 -7.24 17.27 4.54
CA THR A 219 -7.33 16.67 5.88
C THR A 219 -6.86 17.58 7.01
N GLY A 220 -6.12 18.64 6.70
CA GLY A 220 -5.44 19.49 7.67
C GLY A 220 -4.21 18.88 8.34
N LYS A 221 -3.79 17.68 7.93
CA LYS A 221 -2.71 16.92 8.57
C LYS A 221 -1.66 16.46 7.56
N LYS A 222 -0.40 16.36 8.02
CA LYS A 222 0.68 15.72 7.24
C LYS A 222 0.42 14.22 7.09
N SER A 223 0.91 13.64 6.01
CA SER A 223 0.66 12.25 5.64
C SER A 223 1.69 11.29 6.22
N ILE A 224 1.24 10.12 6.65
CA ILE A 224 2.07 8.92 6.77
C ILE A 224 2.21 8.38 5.34
N TYR A 225 3.43 8.28 4.84
CA TYR A 225 3.70 7.86 3.47
C TYR A 225 4.18 6.41 3.45
N VAL A 226 3.34 5.48 3.00
CA VAL A 226 3.65 4.05 2.88
C VAL A 226 4.04 3.76 1.45
N THR A 227 5.27 3.29 1.24
CA THR A 227 5.83 2.97 -0.07
C THR A 227 6.20 1.49 -0.16
N HIS A 228 6.10 0.92 -1.35
CA HIS A 228 6.54 -0.45 -1.61
C HIS A 228 7.55 -0.50 -2.74
N SER A 229 8.64 -1.28 -2.55
CA SER A 229 9.60 -1.64 -3.61
C SER A 229 10.15 -0.42 -4.38
N GLN A 230 9.99 -0.36 -5.71
CA GLN A 230 10.36 0.79 -6.55
C GLN A 230 9.70 2.10 -6.07
N GLY A 231 8.50 2.03 -5.50
CA GLY A 231 7.85 3.19 -4.88
C GLY A 231 8.64 3.80 -3.73
N GLY A 232 9.52 3.04 -3.08
CA GLY A 232 10.46 3.56 -2.08
C GLY A 232 11.41 4.59 -2.68
N ARG A 233 11.95 4.36 -3.88
CA ARG A 233 12.81 5.33 -4.58
C ARG A 233 12.06 6.62 -4.89
N VAL A 234 10.80 6.52 -5.34
CA VAL A 234 9.93 7.68 -5.53
C VAL A 234 9.68 8.39 -4.18
N GLY A 235 9.52 7.62 -3.10
CA GLY A 235 9.41 8.16 -1.73
C GLY A 235 10.60 9.02 -1.34
N TRP A 236 11.81 8.62 -1.67
CA TRP A 236 13.02 9.41 -1.41
C TRP A 236 13.11 10.69 -2.27
N ALA A 237 12.56 10.67 -3.48
CA ALA A 237 12.47 11.83 -4.35
C ALA A 237 11.34 12.80 -3.98
N THR A 238 10.40 12.40 -3.13
CA THR A 238 9.27 13.21 -2.66
C THR A 238 9.72 14.24 -1.62
N ASP A 239 9.10 15.44 -1.61
CA ASP A 239 9.38 16.48 -0.61
C ASP A 239 8.86 16.08 0.77
N THR A 240 9.57 16.52 1.82
CA THR A 240 9.26 16.18 3.21
C THR A 240 8.26 17.12 3.89
N ASP A 241 7.91 18.24 3.28
CA ASP A 241 7.10 19.31 3.91
C ASP A 241 5.75 18.83 4.41
N ASN A 242 5.09 17.93 3.66
CA ASN A 242 3.77 17.39 3.98
C ASN A 242 3.83 15.93 4.48
N MET A 243 5.01 15.46 4.85
CA MET A 243 5.27 14.10 5.34
C MET A 243 5.36 14.09 6.87
N ALA A 244 4.57 13.25 7.53
CA ALA A 244 4.63 13.01 8.97
C ALA A 244 5.59 11.88 9.30
N ALA A 245 5.61 10.85 8.49
CA ALA A 245 6.49 9.69 8.57
C ALA A 245 6.57 8.98 7.22
N ILE A 246 7.60 8.15 7.02
CA ILE A 246 7.68 7.23 5.88
C ILE A 246 7.79 5.78 6.37
N ILE A 247 6.98 4.90 5.79
CA ILE A 247 7.03 3.46 5.99
C ILE A 247 7.43 2.83 4.67
N ALA A 248 8.64 2.32 4.60
CA ALA A 248 9.22 1.74 3.40
C ALA A 248 9.16 0.21 3.48
N VAL A 249 8.16 -0.37 2.81
CA VAL A 249 7.98 -1.81 2.70
C VAL A 249 8.89 -2.32 1.59
N GLU A 250 9.94 -3.00 1.98
CA GLU A 250 10.97 -3.55 1.09
C GLU A 250 11.38 -2.56 -0.02
N PRO A 251 11.85 -1.36 0.31
CA PRO A 251 12.26 -0.38 -0.68
C PRO A 251 13.42 -0.95 -1.53
N GLY A 252 13.51 -0.51 -2.78
CA GLY A 252 14.64 -0.92 -3.62
C GLY A 252 16.00 -0.53 -3.05
N PHE A 253 16.09 0.59 -2.35
CA PHE A 253 17.26 1.08 -1.59
C PHE A 253 16.83 2.20 -0.65
N ALA A 254 17.60 2.43 0.43
CA ALA A 254 17.59 3.69 1.16
C ALA A 254 18.47 4.75 0.44
N PRO A 255 18.31 6.04 0.73
CA PRO A 255 19.20 7.07 0.21
C PRO A 255 20.67 6.80 0.58
N GLU A 256 21.60 7.17 -0.29
CA GLU A 256 23.01 7.13 0.04
C GLU A 256 23.31 8.10 1.19
N VAL A 257 24.03 7.61 2.21
CA VAL A 257 24.44 8.42 3.37
C VAL A 257 25.29 9.59 2.90
N GLY A 258 24.95 10.79 3.37
CA GLY A 258 25.65 12.03 2.98
C GLY A 258 25.18 12.66 1.67
N SER A 259 24.31 11.99 0.89
CA SER A 259 23.67 12.61 -0.28
C SER A 259 22.75 13.77 0.09
N ASP A 260 22.36 14.58 -0.88
CA ASP A 260 21.41 15.69 -0.63
C ASP A 260 20.04 15.18 -0.21
N THR A 261 19.60 14.03 -0.74
CA THR A 261 18.39 13.35 -0.29
C THR A 261 18.50 12.94 1.19
N TYR A 262 19.60 12.31 1.59
CA TYR A 262 19.86 11.97 2.99
C TYR A 262 19.79 13.20 3.90
N LYS A 263 20.51 14.28 3.55
CA LYS A 263 20.53 15.52 4.30
C LYS A 263 19.15 16.16 4.43
N LYS A 264 18.34 16.11 3.37
CA LYS A 264 16.95 16.57 3.36
C LYS A 264 16.12 15.86 4.45
N PHE A 265 16.20 14.54 4.52
CA PHE A 265 15.47 13.75 5.52
C PHE A 265 15.99 13.97 6.94
N VAL A 266 17.31 14.06 7.14
CA VAL A 266 17.91 14.38 8.44
C VAL A 266 17.44 15.76 8.93
N ALA A 267 17.47 16.76 8.07
CA ALA A 267 17.03 18.12 8.42
C ALA A 267 15.53 18.17 8.78
N ALA A 268 14.71 17.41 8.08
CA ALA A 268 13.27 17.33 8.33
C ALA A 268 12.91 16.42 9.52
N LYS A 269 13.85 15.61 10.03
CA LYS A 269 13.64 14.63 11.12
C LYS A 269 12.44 13.71 10.91
N ILE A 270 12.27 13.22 9.69
CA ILE A 270 11.16 12.34 9.35
C ILE A 270 11.34 10.98 10.03
N PRO A 271 10.41 10.53 10.88
CA PRO A 271 10.44 9.16 11.40
C PRO A 271 10.31 8.13 10.27
N MET A 272 11.11 7.06 10.33
CA MET A 272 11.17 6.04 9.28
C MET A 272 10.99 4.63 9.84
N LEU A 273 10.17 3.84 9.16
CA LEU A 273 10.08 2.40 9.37
C LEU A 273 10.45 1.69 8.08
N PHE A 274 11.49 0.86 8.12
CA PHE A 274 11.81 -0.09 7.06
C PHE A 274 11.28 -1.47 7.46
N LEU A 275 10.53 -2.10 6.58
CA LEU A 275 9.87 -3.38 6.84
C LEU A 275 10.30 -4.39 5.78
N PHE A 276 10.85 -5.53 6.21
CA PHE A 276 11.35 -6.59 5.34
C PHE A 276 10.75 -7.94 5.69
N GLY A 277 10.33 -8.71 4.66
CA GLY A 277 9.79 -10.06 4.76
C GLY A 277 10.86 -11.12 5.04
N ASP A 278 10.47 -12.37 4.83
CA ASP A 278 11.30 -13.56 5.02
C ASP A 278 12.06 -13.95 3.74
N TYR A 279 12.78 -15.06 3.79
CA TYR A 279 13.58 -15.65 2.71
C TYR A 279 14.64 -14.68 2.14
N ILE A 280 15.12 -13.74 2.93
CA ILE A 280 16.22 -12.84 2.59
C ILE A 280 17.54 -13.40 3.10
N GLU A 281 17.75 -13.49 4.42
CA GLU A 281 19.02 -13.99 4.99
C GLU A 281 19.18 -15.50 4.85
N ASN A 282 18.07 -16.24 4.93
CA ASN A 282 17.98 -17.69 4.82
C ASN A 282 17.46 -18.19 3.45
N GLY A 283 17.32 -17.30 2.48
CA GLY A 283 16.84 -17.65 1.14
C GLY A 283 17.85 -18.46 0.32
N PRO A 284 17.39 -19.11 -0.78
CA PRO A 284 18.25 -19.93 -1.64
C PRO A 284 19.39 -19.11 -2.25
N GLU A 285 20.63 -19.53 -2.05
CA GLU A 285 21.81 -18.78 -2.52
C GLU A 285 22.01 -18.82 -4.03
N ASP A 286 21.48 -19.84 -4.70
CA ASP A 286 21.52 -20.00 -6.16
C ASP A 286 20.48 -19.13 -6.90
N ILE A 287 19.59 -18.44 -6.17
CA ILE A 287 18.66 -17.46 -6.71
C ILE A 287 19.31 -16.07 -6.62
N GLN A 288 19.61 -15.49 -7.77
CA GLN A 288 20.31 -14.20 -7.86
C GLN A 288 19.66 -13.08 -7.02
N SER A 289 18.34 -13.01 -6.99
CA SER A 289 17.62 -11.98 -6.22
C SER A 289 17.78 -12.15 -4.72
N THR A 290 18.11 -13.33 -4.19
CA THR A 290 18.43 -13.50 -2.77
C THR A 290 19.62 -12.63 -2.36
N GLY A 291 20.70 -12.64 -3.14
CA GLY A 291 21.87 -11.78 -2.91
C GLY A 291 21.53 -10.28 -2.99
N PHE A 292 20.69 -9.90 -3.96
CA PHE A 292 20.20 -8.54 -4.08
C PHE A 292 19.43 -8.09 -2.83
N TRP A 293 18.47 -8.86 -2.34
CA TRP A 293 17.68 -8.50 -1.17
C TRP A 293 18.49 -8.51 0.13
N LYS A 294 19.48 -9.41 0.27
CA LYS A 294 20.47 -9.36 1.38
C LYS A 294 21.22 -8.02 1.40
N MET A 295 21.69 -7.57 0.24
CA MET A 295 22.38 -6.30 0.10
C MET A 295 21.46 -5.11 0.45
N VAL A 296 20.24 -5.10 -0.02
CA VAL A 296 19.26 -4.02 0.25
C VAL A 296 18.94 -3.95 1.74
N LEU A 297 18.64 -5.08 2.39
CA LEU A 297 18.39 -5.14 3.83
C LEU A 297 19.57 -4.59 4.64
N GLN A 298 20.79 -5.02 4.30
CA GLN A 298 22.00 -4.52 4.98
C GLN A 298 22.20 -3.02 4.78
N GLN A 299 22.01 -2.53 3.56
CA GLN A 299 22.12 -1.11 3.24
C GLN A 299 21.09 -0.27 4.01
N CYS A 300 19.85 -0.76 4.18
CA CYS A 300 18.84 -0.09 5.00
C CYS A 300 19.17 -0.12 6.50
N ARG A 301 19.79 -1.19 7.01
CA ARG A 301 20.32 -1.24 8.39
C ARG A 301 21.42 -0.23 8.62
N ASP A 302 22.38 -0.14 7.69
CA ASP A 302 23.49 0.81 7.76
C ASP A 302 22.99 2.26 7.66
N PHE A 303 22.04 2.52 6.76
CA PHE A 303 21.35 3.80 6.66
C PHE A 303 20.67 4.17 7.99
N ALA A 304 19.84 3.30 8.56
CA ALA A 304 19.13 3.57 9.80
C ALA A 304 20.07 3.85 10.96
N LYS A 305 21.15 3.09 11.05
CA LYS A 305 22.21 3.33 12.06
C LYS A 305 22.80 4.72 11.95
N GLN A 306 23.17 5.16 10.74
CA GLN A 306 23.76 6.48 10.53
C GLN A 306 22.71 7.59 10.70
N TYR A 307 21.49 7.39 10.17
CA TYR A 307 20.41 8.35 10.31
C TYR A 307 20.09 8.65 11.77
N ASN A 308 20.05 7.60 12.62
CA ASN A 308 19.85 7.75 14.06
C ASN A 308 21.03 8.45 14.75
N ALA A 309 22.28 8.18 14.33
CA ALA A 309 23.46 8.88 14.83
C ALA A 309 23.43 10.37 14.50
N ASP A 310 22.86 10.75 13.36
CA ASP A 310 22.70 12.14 12.92
C ASP A 310 21.44 12.83 13.46
N GLY A 311 20.76 12.20 14.44
CA GLY A 311 19.60 12.76 15.17
C GLY A 311 18.24 12.53 14.49
N GLY A 312 18.18 11.60 13.54
CA GLY A 312 16.93 11.06 13.00
C GLY A 312 16.31 9.97 13.86
N ASP A 313 15.22 9.37 13.38
CA ASP A 313 14.51 8.24 14.01
C ASP A 313 14.14 7.23 12.92
N ALA A 314 14.95 6.19 12.76
CA ALA A 314 14.73 5.11 11.81
C ALA A 314 14.74 3.75 12.50
N THR A 315 13.74 2.94 12.24
CA THR A 315 13.60 1.57 12.70
C THR A 315 13.64 0.62 11.51
N VAL A 316 14.42 -0.46 11.59
CA VAL A 316 14.38 -1.55 10.61
C VAL A 316 13.77 -2.77 11.29
N ILE A 317 12.73 -3.32 10.70
CA ILE A 317 12.11 -4.56 11.12
C ILE A 317 12.31 -5.58 10.00
N TYR A 318 13.09 -6.61 10.30
CA TYR A 318 13.14 -7.85 9.52
C TYR A 318 12.23 -8.86 10.21
N LEU A 319 11.13 -9.27 9.56
CA LEU A 319 10.06 -10.03 10.19
C LEU A 319 10.51 -11.31 10.90
N PRO A 320 11.48 -12.10 10.38
CA PRO A 320 12.00 -13.26 11.09
C PRO A 320 12.59 -12.94 12.47
N GLU A 321 13.19 -11.75 12.68
CA GLU A 321 13.68 -11.32 14.01
C GLU A 321 12.53 -11.07 15.00
N LYS A 322 11.29 -10.95 14.51
CA LYS A 322 10.06 -10.85 15.30
C LYS A 322 9.30 -12.17 15.40
N GLN A 323 9.91 -13.29 14.98
CA GLN A 323 9.28 -14.61 14.91
C GLN A 323 8.03 -14.62 13.98
N ILE A 324 8.02 -13.75 12.98
CA ILE A 324 7.03 -13.70 11.92
C ILE A 324 7.71 -14.21 10.66
N HIS A 325 7.25 -15.38 10.15
CA HIS A 325 7.91 -16.10 9.09
C HIS A 325 7.00 -16.30 7.88
N GLY A 326 7.63 -16.58 6.74
CA GLY A 326 6.95 -16.98 5.51
C GLY A 326 6.44 -15.84 4.64
N ASN A 327 6.73 -14.58 4.98
CA ASN A 327 6.31 -13.43 4.19
C ASN A 327 7.27 -13.16 3.04
N SER A 328 6.72 -13.04 1.84
CA SER A 328 7.44 -12.65 0.64
C SER A 328 7.60 -11.12 0.52
N HIS A 329 7.95 -10.67 -0.66
CA HIS A 329 8.01 -9.24 -0.99
C HIS A 329 6.65 -8.53 -0.87
N PHE A 330 5.54 -9.27 -0.91
CA PHE A 330 4.16 -8.76 -0.91
C PHE A 330 3.43 -9.00 0.42
N MET A 331 4.12 -8.86 1.53
CA MET A 331 3.60 -9.15 2.88
C MET A 331 2.25 -8.50 3.20
N PHE A 332 1.90 -7.40 2.55
CA PHE A 332 0.63 -6.70 2.70
C PHE A 332 -0.55 -7.36 1.97
N GLN A 333 -0.27 -8.39 1.14
CA GLN A 333 -1.26 -9.19 0.41
C GLN A 333 -1.35 -10.64 0.92
N GLU A 334 -0.58 -11.00 1.93
CA GLU A 334 -0.42 -12.36 2.40
C GLU A 334 -1.37 -12.73 3.55
N LYS A 335 -1.42 -14.01 3.93
CA LYS A 335 -2.41 -14.56 4.87
C LYS A 335 -2.42 -13.87 6.23
N ASN A 336 -1.30 -13.34 6.66
CA ASN A 336 -1.09 -12.62 7.92
C ASN A 336 -0.91 -11.11 7.73
N ASN A 337 -1.49 -10.54 6.68
CA ASN A 337 -1.36 -9.10 6.40
C ASN A 337 -1.89 -8.20 7.51
N ASP A 338 -2.86 -8.67 8.29
CA ASP A 338 -3.39 -8.03 9.48
C ASP A 338 -2.37 -7.95 10.61
N VAL A 339 -1.61 -9.03 10.87
CA VAL A 339 -0.51 -9.06 11.84
C VAL A 339 0.56 -8.03 11.47
N ILE A 340 0.90 -7.93 10.17
CA ILE A 340 1.87 -6.94 9.70
C ILE A 340 1.32 -5.51 9.83
N ALA A 341 0.03 -5.31 9.53
CA ALA A 341 -0.63 -4.01 9.73
C ALA A 341 -0.72 -3.62 11.21
N ASP A 342 -0.87 -4.58 12.12
CA ASP A 342 -0.83 -4.34 13.57
C ASP A 342 0.55 -3.89 14.01
N LEU A 343 1.61 -4.53 13.52
CA LEU A 343 3.00 -4.13 13.79
C LEU A 343 3.29 -2.68 13.34
N VAL A 344 2.79 -2.32 12.15
CA VAL A 344 2.84 -0.93 11.66
C VAL A 344 2.03 0.00 12.57
N GLY A 345 0.82 -0.40 12.97
CA GLY A 345 -0.04 0.38 13.85
C GLY A 345 0.58 0.62 15.23
N GLU A 346 1.29 -0.36 15.80
CA GLU A 346 2.04 -0.21 17.05
C GLU A 346 3.18 0.82 16.90
N TRP A 347 3.92 0.74 15.79
CA TRP A 347 4.96 1.72 15.49
C TRP A 347 4.39 3.14 15.35
N LEU A 348 3.27 3.30 14.64
CA LEU A 348 2.59 4.60 14.50
C LEU A 348 2.14 5.17 15.85
N LYS A 349 1.51 4.35 16.70
CA LYS A 349 1.12 4.76 18.07
C LYS A 349 2.31 5.24 18.90
N LYS A 350 3.46 4.56 18.82
CA LYS A 350 4.69 4.96 19.51
C LYS A 350 5.17 6.36 19.08
N HIS A 351 4.87 6.75 17.83
CA HIS A 351 5.24 8.06 17.26
C HIS A 351 4.11 9.11 17.35
N ASN A 352 2.99 8.80 18.00
CA ASN A 352 1.79 9.65 18.10
C ASN A 352 1.20 10.03 16.72
N LEU A 353 1.19 9.09 15.80
CA LEU A 353 0.71 9.22 14.43
C LEU A 353 -0.60 8.46 14.19
#